data_ecb25e1d342a409b5ba34d5ad8b1d57d
#
_entry.id   ecb25e1d342a409b5ba34d5ad8b1d57d
#
_cell.length_a   1.000
_cell.length_b   1.000
_cell.length_c   1.000
_cell.angle_alpha   90.00
_cell.angle_beta   90.00
_cell.angle_gamma   90.00
#
_symmetry.space_group_name_H-M   'P 1'
#
loop_
_entity.id
_entity.type
_entity.pdbx_description
1 polymer ?
#
loop_
_entity_poly.entity_id
_entity_poly.type
_entity_poly.pdbx_seq_one_letter_code
_entity_poly.pdbx_strand_id
1 'polypeptide(L)'
;MRSNSRFTLQSFLFLKKKKKRISVAIGAKLIGKLMEKLQLSFLFKIIGLGSASGLIYHNNTIIAIGDNSTYLYEYHIDSAKLDRHPLTENAQENIPKKQKQDLEAITQFQDSLYIFGSGSTENRTKMLHVDAKSKKVLATNDVSDLYLALQSFGEIKPKDFNLEGAIFNGENWFLFNRGNGKTNKNVVFTITGKNLTTDFRILSNPYKLPKIKGIRSSFTDAILVEDKIYFLATAENTESTYDDGEILGSIIGRIDIKTMQLDFTKKIEGNYKLEGITLYQKNKDSIEFLVCEDKDNDVLESSIYKLVIGF
;
A
#
# COMPACT_ATOMS: atom_id res chain seq x y z
N MET A 1 -11.62 62.91 30.69
CA MET A 1 -10.49 61.99 30.71
C MET A 1 -10.98 60.54 30.69
N ARG A 2 -11.14 59.96 29.53
CA ARG A 2 -11.33 58.52 29.31
C ARG A 2 -10.78 58.21 27.92
N SER A 3 -9.53 57.76 27.88
CA SER A 3 -8.99 57.03 26.72
C SER A 3 -7.81 56.21 27.21
N ASN A 4 -7.66 55.00 26.76
CA ASN A 4 -6.58 54.03 26.85
C ASN A 4 -6.92 52.75 27.59
N SER A 5 -7.75 51.88 26.98
CA SER A 5 -7.77 50.46 27.34
C SER A 5 -8.11 49.50 26.18
N ARG A 6 -8.21 49.97 24.92
CA ARG A 6 -8.52 49.12 23.77
C ARG A 6 -7.32 48.65 22.94
N PHE A 7 -6.12 49.21 23.17
CA PHE A 7 -4.93 48.89 22.36
C PHE A 7 -4.11 47.70 22.86
N THR A 8 -4.28 47.22 24.08
CA THR A 8 -3.48 46.14 24.66
C THR A 8 -3.99 44.72 24.38
N LEU A 9 -5.28 44.54 24.13
CA LEU A 9 -5.84 43.21 23.92
C LEU A 9 -5.64 42.71 22.48
N GLN A 10 -5.69 43.59 21.48
CA GLN A 10 -5.48 43.21 20.08
C GLN A 10 -4.02 42.90 19.77
N SER A 11 -3.08 43.61 20.36
CA SER A 11 -1.64 43.33 20.20
C SER A 11 -1.23 42.00 20.86
N PHE A 12 -1.83 41.62 21.98
CA PHE A 12 -1.57 40.32 22.63
C PHE A 12 -2.11 39.12 21.84
N LEU A 13 -3.25 39.25 21.20
CA LEU A 13 -3.84 38.22 20.33
C LEU A 13 -3.06 38.06 19.02
N PHE A 14 -2.53 39.15 18.48
CA PHE A 14 -1.69 39.11 17.27
C PHE A 14 -0.33 38.47 17.51
N LEU A 15 0.29 38.71 18.69
CA LEU A 15 1.53 38.06 19.09
C LEU A 15 1.37 36.58 19.41
N LYS A 16 0.24 36.15 20.01
CA LYS A 16 -0.07 34.74 20.24
C LYS A 16 -0.31 33.99 18.92
N LYS A 17 -1.03 34.59 17.95
CA LYS A 17 -1.23 33.99 16.60
C LYS A 17 0.09 33.92 15.82
N LYS A 18 0.96 34.90 15.92
CA LYS A 18 2.27 34.90 15.26
C LYS A 18 3.23 33.88 15.87
N LYS A 19 3.27 33.72 17.21
CA LYS A 19 4.04 32.67 17.88
C LYS A 19 3.57 31.28 17.56
N LYS A 20 2.23 31.05 17.46
CA LYS A 20 1.66 29.73 17.09
C LYS A 20 1.94 29.37 15.62
N ARG A 21 1.92 30.36 14.71
CA ARG A 21 2.30 30.15 13.30
C ARG A 21 3.79 29.90 13.12
N ILE A 22 4.64 30.56 13.90
CA ILE A 22 6.11 30.40 13.86
C ILE A 22 6.49 29.03 14.45
N SER A 23 5.87 28.57 15.54
CA SER A 23 6.15 27.24 16.12
C SER A 23 5.68 26.09 15.22
N VAL A 24 4.53 26.24 14.53
CA VAL A 24 4.06 25.26 13.53
C VAL A 24 4.97 25.26 12.29
N ALA A 25 5.42 26.42 11.82
CA ALA A 25 6.33 26.51 10.68
C ALA A 25 7.75 25.98 11.00
N ILE A 26 8.24 26.19 12.24
CA ILE A 26 9.52 25.65 12.71
C ILE A 26 9.41 24.13 12.90
N GLY A 27 8.29 23.62 13.47
CA GLY A 27 8.03 22.21 13.60
C GLY A 27 7.95 21.50 12.23
N ALA A 28 7.22 22.07 11.26
CA ALA A 28 7.15 21.56 9.90
C ALA A 28 8.51 21.60 9.16
N LYS A 29 9.33 22.64 9.43
CA LYS A 29 10.66 22.78 8.84
C LYS A 29 11.70 21.86 9.52
N LEU A 30 11.55 21.56 10.83
CA LEU A 30 12.36 20.56 11.52
C LEU A 30 12.00 19.12 11.08
N ILE A 31 10.72 18.81 10.93
CA ILE A 31 10.26 17.52 10.43
C ILE A 31 10.74 17.29 8.98
N GLY A 32 10.73 18.32 8.13
CA GLY A 32 11.28 18.26 6.77
C GLY A 32 12.80 18.10 6.71
N LYS A 33 13.53 18.47 7.78
CA LYS A 33 14.98 18.38 7.84
C LYS A 33 15.47 17.03 8.40
N LEU A 34 14.62 16.29 9.11
CA LEU A 34 14.91 14.98 9.72
C LEU A 34 14.78 13.80 8.74
N MET A 35 14.25 14.02 7.53
CA MET A 35 14.14 12.97 6.51
C MET A 35 15.22 13.12 5.42
N GLU A 36 16.50 13.08 5.81
CA GLU A 36 17.59 13.45 4.89
C GLU A 36 18.01 12.36 3.90
N LYS A 37 17.67 11.09 4.11
CA LYS A 37 18.11 10.03 3.18
C LYS A 37 17.00 9.04 2.87
N LEU A 38 16.47 9.11 1.65
CA LEU A 38 15.75 8.02 1.03
C LEU A 38 16.73 7.31 0.09
N GLN A 39 16.93 6.02 0.29
CA GLN A 39 17.84 5.22 -0.51
C GLN A 39 17.16 3.93 -0.93
N LEU A 40 17.17 3.64 -2.22
CA LEU A 40 16.80 2.35 -2.79
C LEU A 40 18.06 1.61 -3.23
N SER A 41 18.21 0.36 -2.83
CA SER A 41 19.31 -0.51 -3.24
C SER A 41 18.80 -1.88 -3.64
N PHE A 42 19.24 -2.36 -4.80
CA PHE A 42 18.97 -3.73 -5.24
C PHE A 42 19.63 -4.73 -4.28
N LEU A 43 18.90 -5.80 -3.93
CA LEU A 43 19.43 -6.88 -3.09
C LEU A 43 19.65 -8.17 -3.91
N PHE A 44 18.56 -8.73 -4.45
CA PHE A 44 18.60 -9.99 -5.21
C PHE A 44 17.33 -10.12 -6.08
N LYS A 45 17.34 -11.17 -6.91
CA LYS A 45 16.15 -11.61 -7.66
C LYS A 45 15.62 -12.91 -7.10
N ILE A 46 14.31 -13.05 -7.07
CA ILE A 46 13.63 -14.32 -6.85
C ILE A 46 13.32 -14.90 -8.23
N ILE A 47 13.99 -15.98 -8.58
CA ILE A 47 13.76 -16.70 -9.82
C ILE A 47 12.62 -17.69 -9.63
N GLY A 48 11.66 -17.66 -10.54
CA GLY A 48 10.45 -18.50 -10.49
C GLY A 48 9.23 -17.79 -9.90
N LEU A 49 9.32 -16.49 -9.59
CA LEU A 49 8.21 -15.63 -9.22
C LEU A 49 8.15 -14.47 -10.21
N GLY A 50 7.09 -14.40 -11.03
CA GLY A 50 6.80 -13.27 -11.90
C GLY A 50 5.77 -12.34 -11.28
N SER A 51 5.73 -11.07 -11.72
CA SER A 51 4.68 -10.08 -11.37
C SER A 51 4.33 -10.07 -9.89
N ALA A 52 5.35 -9.93 -9.01
CA ALA A 52 5.13 -9.90 -7.57
C ALA A 52 4.36 -8.63 -7.18
N SER A 53 3.18 -8.79 -6.58
CA SER A 53 2.24 -7.73 -6.21
C SER A 53 2.13 -7.47 -4.71
N GLY A 54 2.62 -8.39 -3.85
CA GLY A 54 2.61 -8.20 -2.40
C GLY A 54 3.67 -9.03 -1.69
N LEU A 55 4.21 -8.50 -0.58
CA LEU A 55 5.28 -9.11 0.20
C LEU A 55 5.00 -9.12 1.70
N ILE A 56 5.44 -10.19 2.37
CA ILE A 56 5.60 -10.24 3.83
C ILE A 56 6.99 -10.81 4.13
N TYR A 57 7.76 -10.13 4.97
CA TYR A 57 9.07 -10.60 5.43
C TYR A 57 9.02 -11.03 6.89
N HIS A 58 9.52 -12.21 7.18
CA HIS A 58 9.68 -12.71 8.53
C HIS A 58 10.84 -13.71 8.61
N ASN A 59 11.75 -13.54 9.58
CA ASN A 59 12.84 -14.50 9.87
C ASN A 59 13.58 -14.99 8.62
N ASN A 60 14.11 -14.05 7.84
CA ASN A 60 14.92 -14.34 6.63
C ASN A 60 14.15 -15.11 5.52
N THR A 61 12.83 -15.03 5.58
CA THR A 61 11.92 -15.61 4.60
C THR A 61 10.99 -14.53 4.05
N ILE A 62 10.76 -14.54 2.75
CA ILE A 62 9.78 -13.70 2.07
C ILE A 62 8.60 -14.58 1.67
N ILE A 63 7.41 -14.19 2.10
CA ILE A 63 6.16 -14.68 1.56
C ILE A 63 5.70 -13.68 0.50
N ALA A 64 5.34 -14.15 -0.69
CA ALA A 64 4.92 -13.30 -1.79
C ALA A 64 3.71 -13.85 -2.52
N ILE A 65 2.96 -12.96 -3.14
CA ILE A 65 1.91 -13.26 -4.12
C ILE A 65 2.28 -12.63 -5.47
N GLY A 66 1.70 -13.14 -6.53
CA GLY A 66 1.81 -12.55 -7.87
C GLY A 66 0.42 -12.45 -8.50
N ASP A 67 0.21 -11.41 -9.28
CA ASP A 67 -1.07 -11.10 -9.91
C ASP A 67 -1.54 -12.15 -10.93
N ASN A 68 -0.58 -12.80 -11.60
CA ASN A 68 -0.80 -13.82 -12.64
C ASN A 68 -0.65 -15.26 -12.15
N SER A 69 -0.69 -15.49 -10.83
CA SER A 69 -0.48 -16.78 -10.19
C SER A 69 -1.52 -17.08 -9.12
N THR A 70 -1.80 -18.38 -8.90
CA THR A 70 -2.59 -18.87 -7.77
C THR A 70 -1.74 -19.71 -6.81
N TYR A 71 -0.46 -19.36 -6.69
CA TYR A 71 0.43 -19.87 -5.66
C TYR A 71 0.77 -18.76 -4.65
N LEU A 72 0.92 -19.15 -3.38
CA LEU A 72 1.67 -18.41 -2.39
C LEU A 72 3.12 -18.87 -2.47
N TYR A 73 4.02 -17.94 -2.61
CA TYR A 73 5.45 -18.19 -2.73
C TYR A 73 6.15 -17.99 -1.38
N GLU A 74 7.03 -18.90 -1.02
CA GLU A 74 7.87 -18.81 0.18
C GLU A 74 9.33 -18.90 -0.23
N TYR A 75 10.04 -17.77 -0.14
CA TYR A 75 11.44 -17.66 -0.52
C TYR A 75 12.35 -17.55 0.70
N HIS A 76 13.24 -18.52 0.85
CA HIS A 76 14.24 -18.58 1.91
C HIS A 76 15.52 -17.89 1.45
N ILE A 77 15.83 -16.72 2.00
CA ILE A 77 16.92 -15.86 1.52
C ILE A 77 18.29 -16.55 1.61
N ASP A 78 18.60 -17.23 2.73
CA ASP A 78 19.90 -17.85 2.95
C ASP A 78 20.22 -18.99 1.96
N SER A 79 19.21 -19.77 1.59
CA SER A 79 19.36 -20.92 0.70
C SER A 79 18.99 -20.62 -0.75
N ALA A 80 18.45 -19.44 -1.02
CA ALA A 80 17.85 -19.06 -2.30
C ALA A 80 16.82 -20.07 -2.81
N LYS A 81 16.10 -20.76 -1.89
CA LYS A 81 15.08 -21.75 -2.21
C LYS A 81 13.72 -21.10 -2.30
N LEU A 82 12.97 -21.42 -3.36
CA LEU A 82 11.59 -20.99 -3.56
C LEU A 82 10.64 -22.18 -3.45
N ASP A 83 9.78 -22.16 -2.45
CA ASP A 83 8.68 -23.10 -2.30
C ASP A 83 7.36 -22.47 -2.80
N ARG A 84 6.48 -23.31 -3.35
CA ARG A 84 5.17 -22.94 -3.88
C ARG A 84 4.07 -23.63 -3.12
N HIS A 85 3.13 -22.90 -2.59
CA HIS A 85 1.98 -23.43 -1.86
C HIS A 85 0.72 -23.12 -2.66
N PRO A 86 -0.05 -24.12 -3.11
CA PRO A 86 -1.23 -23.89 -3.93
C PRO A 86 -2.32 -23.17 -3.14
N LEU A 87 -2.88 -22.10 -3.69
CA LEU A 87 -4.00 -21.34 -3.15
C LEU A 87 -5.35 -21.83 -3.68
N THR A 88 -5.32 -22.66 -4.74
CA THR A 88 -6.50 -23.28 -5.36
C THR A 88 -6.19 -24.73 -5.70
N GLU A 89 -7.23 -25.57 -5.92
CA GLU A 89 -7.06 -26.98 -6.30
C GLU A 89 -6.26 -27.14 -7.60
N ASN A 90 -6.47 -26.25 -8.57
CA ASN A 90 -5.76 -26.23 -9.85
C ASN A 90 -4.86 -25.00 -9.92
N ALA A 91 -3.88 -24.92 -9.02
CA ALA A 91 -2.98 -23.79 -8.97
C ALA A 91 -2.11 -23.70 -10.24
N GLN A 92 -1.94 -22.49 -10.77
CA GLN A 92 -1.25 -22.19 -12.03
C GLN A 92 -0.37 -20.94 -11.89
N GLU A 93 0.62 -20.84 -12.76
CA GLU A 93 1.46 -19.64 -12.96
C GLU A 93 1.26 -19.14 -14.40
N ASN A 94 1.60 -17.88 -14.66
CA ASN A 94 1.45 -17.23 -15.97
C ASN A 94 0.01 -17.33 -16.52
N ILE A 95 -0.95 -17.12 -15.64
CA ILE A 95 -2.36 -17.16 -15.99
C ILE A 95 -2.67 -15.97 -16.92
N PRO A 96 -3.32 -16.23 -18.08
CA PRO A 96 -3.69 -15.16 -19.01
C PRO A 96 -4.54 -14.07 -18.34
N LYS A 97 -4.30 -12.81 -18.66
CA LYS A 97 -4.90 -11.60 -18.04
C LYS A 97 -6.43 -11.68 -17.86
N LYS A 98 -7.16 -12.32 -18.80
CA LYS A 98 -8.62 -12.50 -18.71
C LYS A 98 -9.07 -13.55 -17.69
N GLN A 99 -8.18 -14.45 -17.27
CA GLN A 99 -8.50 -15.59 -16.41
C GLN A 99 -7.89 -15.46 -15.01
N LYS A 100 -6.92 -14.57 -14.82
CA LYS A 100 -6.22 -14.40 -13.55
C LYS A 100 -7.16 -13.92 -12.45
N GLN A 101 -6.93 -14.39 -11.22
CA GLN A 101 -7.63 -13.92 -10.03
C GLN A 101 -7.12 -12.56 -9.59
N ASP A 102 -5.99 -12.13 -10.13
CA ASP A 102 -5.41 -10.80 -9.91
C ASP A 102 -5.20 -10.54 -8.41
N LEU A 103 -4.40 -11.39 -7.78
CA LEU A 103 -4.11 -11.30 -6.35
C LEU A 103 -3.12 -10.14 -6.13
N GLU A 104 -3.62 -9.02 -5.57
CA GLU A 104 -2.90 -7.76 -5.52
C GLU A 104 -2.55 -7.32 -4.09
N ALA A 105 -3.23 -7.82 -3.08
CA ALA A 105 -2.98 -7.39 -1.71
C ALA A 105 -2.82 -8.58 -0.78
N ILE A 106 -1.81 -8.53 0.08
CA ILE A 106 -1.58 -9.51 1.14
C ILE A 106 -1.33 -8.81 2.48
N THR A 107 -1.95 -9.30 3.54
CA THR A 107 -1.68 -8.84 4.89
C THR A 107 -1.61 -10.00 5.86
N GLN A 108 -0.81 -9.85 6.92
CA GLN A 108 -0.71 -10.83 8.00
C GLN A 108 -1.20 -10.23 9.31
N PHE A 109 -2.00 -11.00 10.03
CA PHE A 109 -2.31 -10.73 11.43
C PHE A 109 -2.22 -12.02 12.23
N GLN A 110 -1.30 -12.07 13.19
CA GLN A 110 -0.97 -13.29 13.96
C GLN A 110 -0.64 -14.46 13.01
N ASP A 111 -1.32 -15.59 13.16
CA ASP A 111 -1.13 -16.81 12.36
C ASP A 111 -2.00 -16.85 11.09
N SER A 112 -2.54 -15.72 10.66
CA SER A 112 -3.42 -15.62 9.50
C SER A 112 -2.86 -14.70 8.43
N LEU A 113 -2.86 -15.18 7.17
CA LEU A 113 -2.64 -14.37 5.98
C LEU A 113 -3.99 -14.14 5.31
N TYR A 114 -4.20 -12.94 4.81
CA TYR A 114 -5.36 -12.56 4.02
C TYR A 114 -4.90 -12.01 2.69
N ILE A 115 -5.41 -12.58 1.60
CA ILE A 115 -5.02 -12.27 0.23
C ILE A 115 -6.27 -11.85 -0.52
N PHE A 116 -6.19 -10.76 -1.27
CA PHE A 116 -7.32 -10.17 -1.97
C PHE A 116 -7.05 -10.07 -3.46
N GLY A 117 -8.07 -10.40 -4.26
CA GLY A 117 -8.09 -10.03 -5.66
C GLY A 117 -8.43 -8.55 -5.83
N SER A 118 -8.01 -7.97 -6.95
CA SER A 118 -8.14 -6.52 -7.22
C SER A 118 -9.57 -5.99 -7.27
N GLY A 119 -10.56 -6.83 -7.58
CA GLY A 119 -11.94 -6.41 -7.79
C GLY A 119 -12.17 -5.63 -9.10
N SER A 120 -11.17 -5.53 -9.96
CA SER A 120 -11.26 -4.79 -11.23
C SER A 120 -12.16 -5.46 -12.28
N THR A 121 -12.49 -6.75 -12.07
CA THR A 121 -13.45 -7.53 -12.85
C THR A 121 -14.21 -8.52 -11.94
N GLU A 122 -15.31 -9.10 -12.42
CA GLU A 122 -16.17 -10.00 -11.63
C GLU A 122 -15.45 -11.26 -11.10
N ASN A 123 -14.45 -11.78 -11.80
CA ASN A 123 -13.69 -12.95 -11.39
C ASN A 123 -12.56 -12.65 -10.37
N ARG A 124 -12.37 -11.38 -9.99
CA ARG A 124 -11.29 -10.89 -9.11
C ARG A 124 -11.81 -10.45 -7.73
N THR A 125 -12.94 -11.02 -7.29
CA THR A 125 -13.63 -10.65 -6.05
C THR A 125 -13.43 -11.66 -4.92
N LYS A 126 -12.33 -12.41 -4.93
CA LYS A 126 -12.06 -13.40 -3.89
C LYS A 126 -11.10 -12.86 -2.83
N MET A 127 -11.39 -13.21 -1.57
CA MET A 127 -10.48 -13.09 -0.45
C MET A 127 -10.12 -14.49 0.05
N LEU A 128 -8.84 -14.78 0.13
CA LEU A 128 -8.32 -16.03 0.67
C LEU A 128 -7.85 -15.80 2.11
N HIS A 129 -8.27 -16.68 3.02
CA HIS A 129 -7.75 -16.77 4.37
C HIS A 129 -6.84 -18.00 4.45
N VAL A 130 -5.57 -17.79 4.78
CA VAL A 130 -4.52 -18.79 4.73
C VAL A 130 -3.85 -18.89 6.10
N ASP A 131 -3.58 -20.08 6.59
CA ASP A 131 -2.77 -20.30 7.78
C ASP A 131 -1.30 -19.96 7.51
N ALA A 132 -0.75 -19.02 8.26
CA ALA A 132 0.58 -18.48 7.99
C ALA A 132 1.70 -19.52 8.18
N LYS A 133 1.49 -20.53 9.01
CA LYS A 133 2.48 -21.57 9.31
C LYS A 133 2.46 -22.70 8.28
N SER A 134 1.29 -23.29 8.06
CA SER A 134 1.13 -24.42 7.13
C SER A 134 0.95 -24.00 5.68
N LYS A 135 0.66 -22.73 5.42
CA LYS A 135 0.33 -22.15 4.11
C LYS A 135 -0.94 -22.75 3.47
N LYS A 136 -1.76 -23.43 4.28
CA LYS A 136 -3.03 -24.01 3.82
C LYS A 136 -4.12 -22.97 3.78
N VAL A 137 -4.91 -22.96 2.72
CA VAL A 137 -6.13 -22.15 2.60
C VAL A 137 -7.16 -22.68 3.61
N LEU A 138 -7.58 -21.81 4.53
CA LEU A 138 -8.61 -22.10 5.53
C LEU A 138 -10.01 -21.75 5.03
N ALA A 139 -10.11 -20.67 4.23
CA ALA A 139 -11.36 -20.23 3.63
C ALA A 139 -11.12 -19.43 2.35
N THR A 140 -12.05 -19.54 1.40
CA THR A 140 -12.16 -18.67 0.24
C THR A 140 -13.51 -17.97 0.30
N ASN A 141 -13.50 -16.65 0.44
CA ASN A 141 -14.69 -15.83 0.58
C ASN A 141 -14.92 -15.01 -0.69
N ASP A 142 -16.19 -14.90 -1.09
CA ASP A 142 -16.59 -13.91 -2.07
C ASP A 142 -16.78 -12.57 -1.38
N VAL A 143 -16.09 -11.54 -1.83
CA VAL A 143 -16.15 -10.18 -1.28
C VAL A 143 -16.74 -9.19 -2.29
N SER A 144 -17.49 -9.68 -3.27
CA SER A 144 -18.15 -8.84 -4.29
C SER A 144 -19.07 -7.79 -3.67
N ASP A 145 -19.89 -8.16 -2.67
CA ASP A 145 -20.78 -7.22 -1.98
C ASP A 145 -20.01 -6.15 -1.19
N LEU A 146 -18.89 -6.53 -0.55
CA LEU A 146 -17.98 -5.57 0.06
C LEU A 146 -17.44 -4.60 -0.98
N TYR A 147 -16.95 -5.09 -2.13
CA TYR A 147 -16.40 -4.25 -3.18
C TYR A 147 -17.43 -3.27 -3.76
N LEU A 148 -18.67 -3.71 -3.95
CA LEU A 148 -19.79 -2.82 -4.33
C LEU A 148 -20.03 -1.74 -3.27
N ALA A 149 -19.99 -2.09 -1.98
CA ALA A 149 -20.09 -1.10 -0.90
C ALA A 149 -18.91 -0.11 -0.93
N LEU A 150 -17.65 -0.58 -1.08
CA LEU A 150 -16.49 0.30 -1.20
C LEU A 150 -16.58 1.25 -2.39
N GLN A 151 -17.00 0.77 -3.54
CA GLN A 151 -17.26 1.59 -4.74
C GLN A 151 -18.27 2.70 -4.44
N SER A 152 -19.37 2.35 -3.75
CA SER A 152 -20.41 3.32 -3.37
C SER A 152 -19.88 4.37 -2.37
N PHE A 153 -19.23 3.94 -1.28
CA PHE A 153 -18.68 4.83 -0.26
C PHE A 153 -17.52 5.71 -0.77
N GLY A 154 -16.72 5.20 -1.70
CA GLY A 154 -15.63 5.94 -2.35
C GLY A 154 -16.08 6.77 -3.55
N GLU A 155 -17.37 6.67 -3.96
CA GLU A 155 -17.88 7.21 -5.23
C GLU A 155 -16.96 6.79 -6.41
N ILE A 156 -16.54 5.53 -6.45
CA ILE A 156 -15.66 4.95 -7.46
C ILE A 156 -16.54 4.17 -8.44
N LYS A 157 -16.36 4.43 -9.73
CA LYS A 157 -17.06 3.64 -10.75
C LYS A 157 -16.50 2.21 -10.78
N PRO A 158 -17.33 1.18 -11.06
CA PRO A 158 -16.85 -0.21 -11.11
C PRO A 158 -15.57 -0.39 -11.95
N LYS A 159 -15.50 0.23 -13.11
CA LYS A 159 -14.34 0.18 -14.03
C LYS A 159 -13.09 0.91 -13.53
N ASP A 160 -13.20 1.74 -12.48
CA ASP A 160 -12.11 2.50 -11.87
C ASP A 160 -11.74 1.92 -10.49
N PHE A 161 -12.39 0.82 -10.07
CA PHE A 161 -12.08 0.14 -8.82
C PHE A 161 -10.94 -0.85 -9.03
N ASN A 162 -9.92 -0.74 -8.19
CA ASN A 162 -8.75 -1.60 -8.22
C ASN A 162 -8.09 -1.62 -6.84
N LEU A 163 -8.24 -2.73 -6.10
CA LEU A 163 -7.67 -2.90 -4.77
C LEU A 163 -6.22 -3.38 -4.90
N GLU A 164 -5.28 -2.63 -4.29
CA GLU A 164 -3.85 -2.89 -4.41
C GLU A 164 -3.12 -3.04 -3.07
N GLY A 165 -3.79 -2.79 -1.96
CA GLY A 165 -3.19 -2.92 -0.66
C GLY A 165 -4.21 -3.25 0.42
N ALA A 166 -3.79 -4.02 1.42
CA ALA A 166 -4.63 -4.38 2.55
C ALA A 166 -3.81 -4.43 3.84
N ILE A 167 -4.38 -3.92 4.92
CA ILE A 167 -3.83 -4.01 6.28
C ILE A 167 -4.95 -4.44 7.21
N PHE A 168 -4.66 -5.37 8.12
CA PHE A 168 -5.52 -5.70 9.25
C PHE A 168 -4.75 -5.59 10.56
N ASN A 169 -5.25 -4.79 11.49
CA ASN A 169 -4.61 -4.57 12.79
C ASN A 169 -5.26 -5.34 13.96
N GLY A 170 -6.19 -6.24 13.65
CA GLY A 170 -6.95 -7.01 14.63
C GLY A 170 -8.30 -6.39 14.99
N GLU A 171 -8.54 -5.14 14.66
CA GLU A 171 -9.78 -4.39 14.90
C GLU A 171 -10.35 -3.79 13.61
N ASN A 172 -9.48 -3.15 12.83
CA ASN A 172 -9.84 -2.45 11.61
C ASN A 172 -9.05 -2.99 10.41
N TRP A 173 -9.73 -3.03 9.27
CA TRP A 173 -9.13 -3.22 7.96
C TRP A 173 -8.86 -1.86 7.33
N PHE A 174 -7.75 -1.76 6.62
CA PHE A 174 -7.44 -0.62 5.74
C PHE A 174 -7.23 -1.18 4.35
N LEU A 175 -8.15 -0.87 3.44
CA LEU A 175 -8.11 -1.33 2.05
C LEU A 175 -7.81 -0.15 1.13
N PHE A 176 -6.85 -0.33 0.23
CA PHE A 176 -6.30 0.73 -0.61
C PHE A 176 -6.79 0.58 -2.05
N ASN A 177 -7.65 1.51 -2.50
CA ASN A 177 -8.01 1.59 -3.91
C ASN A 177 -6.97 2.39 -4.68
N ARG A 178 -6.38 1.78 -5.70
CA ARG A 178 -5.48 2.41 -6.67
C ARG A 178 -6.24 3.35 -7.59
N GLY A 179 -5.82 4.59 -7.63
CA GLY A 179 -6.46 5.62 -8.45
C GLY A 179 -5.91 5.72 -9.87
N ASN A 180 -5.59 4.60 -10.52
CA ASN A 180 -5.06 4.56 -11.89
C ASN A 180 -6.13 4.63 -12.98
N GLY A 181 -7.41 4.44 -12.64
CA GLY A 181 -8.53 4.65 -13.56
C GLY A 181 -8.78 6.12 -13.86
N LYS A 182 -9.69 6.39 -14.81
CA LYS A 182 -10.00 7.73 -15.33
C LYS A 182 -10.35 8.78 -14.26
N THR A 183 -10.96 8.37 -13.13
CA THR A 183 -11.35 9.28 -12.05
C THR A 183 -10.18 9.62 -11.11
N ASN A 184 -9.06 8.94 -11.17
CA ASN A 184 -7.86 9.13 -10.35
C ASN A 184 -8.15 9.16 -8.83
N LYS A 185 -9.04 8.29 -8.36
CA LYS A 185 -9.47 8.23 -6.95
C LYS A 185 -8.61 7.27 -6.13
N ASN A 186 -7.54 7.77 -5.54
CA ASN A 186 -6.81 7.08 -4.48
C ASN A 186 -7.61 7.17 -3.18
N VAL A 187 -8.07 6.05 -2.65
CA VAL A 187 -8.90 5.99 -1.45
C VAL A 187 -8.39 4.92 -0.50
N VAL A 188 -8.27 5.27 0.78
CA VAL A 188 -8.09 4.29 1.85
C VAL A 188 -9.42 4.12 2.57
N PHE A 189 -9.95 2.92 2.53
CA PHE A 189 -11.14 2.54 3.29
C PHE A 189 -10.74 2.01 4.65
N THR A 190 -11.28 2.60 5.70
CA THR A 190 -11.19 2.06 7.06
C THR A 190 -12.46 1.29 7.34
N ILE A 191 -12.34 -0.01 7.61
CA ILE A 191 -13.48 -0.90 7.83
C ILE A 191 -13.37 -1.50 9.23
N THR A 192 -14.32 -1.16 10.10
CA THR A 192 -14.41 -1.75 11.43
C THR A 192 -15.27 -3.00 11.37
N GLY A 193 -14.75 -4.11 11.87
CA GLY A 193 -15.39 -5.43 11.88
C GLY A 193 -14.37 -6.52 11.54
N LYS A 194 -14.51 -7.68 12.19
CA LYS A 194 -13.62 -8.82 11.94
C LYS A 194 -14.00 -9.62 10.70
N ASN A 195 -15.29 -9.64 10.38
CA ASN A 195 -15.83 -10.39 9.25
C ASN A 195 -16.25 -9.42 8.14
N LEU A 196 -15.48 -9.40 7.06
CA LEU A 196 -15.71 -8.53 5.90
C LEU A 196 -16.92 -8.95 5.04
N THR A 197 -17.55 -10.09 5.34
CA THR A 197 -18.70 -10.61 4.55
C THR A 197 -20.05 -10.35 5.19
N THR A 198 -20.13 -9.99 6.46
CA THR A 198 -21.42 -9.95 7.19
C THR A 198 -21.73 -8.68 7.95
N ASP A 199 -20.75 -8.10 8.66
CA ASP A 199 -21.01 -6.93 9.53
C ASP A 199 -19.78 -6.03 9.54
N PHE A 200 -19.91 -4.86 8.90
CA PHE A 200 -18.83 -3.90 8.79
C PHE A 200 -19.33 -2.46 8.70
N ARG A 201 -18.51 -1.54 9.19
CA ARG A 201 -18.70 -0.09 9.04
C ARG A 201 -17.58 0.46 8.19
N ILE A 202 -17.90 1.27 7.17
CA ILE A 202 -16.93 1.81 6.22
C ILE A 202 -16.77 3.31 6.42
N LEU A 203 -15.51 3.77 6.50
CA LEU A 203 -15.11 5.15 6.32
C LEU A 203 -14.23 5.25 5.07
N SER A 204 -14.43 6.30 4.28
CA SER A 204 -13.69 6.54 3.04
C SER A 204 -12.80 7.78 3.20
N ASN A 205 -11.49 7.61 2.98
CA ASN A 205 -10.50 8.68 3.06
C ASN A 205 -9.82 8.86 1.69
N PRO A 206 -10.21 9.88 0.90
CA PRO A 206 -9.60 10.14 -0.40
C PRO A 206 -8.26 10.89 -0.27
N TYR A 207 -7.27 10.54 -1.12
CA TYR A 207 -5.96 11.16 -1.15
C TYR A 207 -5.62 11.74 -2.52
N LYS A 208 -5.01 12.93 -2.50
CA LYS A 208 -4.39 13.54 -3.69
C LYS A 208 -2.90 13.33 -3.62
N LEU A 209 -2.41 12.26 -4.22
CA LEU A 209 -0.99 11.94 -4.26
C LEU A 209 -0.24 12.82 -5.27
N PRO A 210 1.09 13.00 -5.12
CA PRO A 210 1.93 13.76 -6.04
C PRO A 210 1.89 13.22 -7.46
N LYS A 211 2.29 14.09 -8.39
CA LYS A 211 2.48 13.73 -9.79
C LYS A 211 3.97 13.52 -10.09
N ILE A 212 4.29 12.53 -10.91
CA ILE A 212 5.61 12.34 -11.51
C ILE A 212 5.45 12.59 -13.01
N LYS A 213 6.24 13.50 -13.56
CA LYS A 213 6.16 13.92 -14.98
C LYS A 213 4.73 14.26 -15.46
N GLY A 214 3.91 14.84 -14.57
CA GLY A 214 2.53 15.22 -14.89
C GLY A 214 1.46 14.16 -14.62
N ILE A 215 1.83 12.89 -14.46
CA ILE A 215 0.94 11.76 -14.16
C ILE A 215 0.83 11.58 -12.65
N ARG A 216 -0.40 11.39 -12.15
CA ARG A 216 -0.66 11.18 -10.71
C ARG A 216 -0.18 9.81 -10.29
N SER A 217 0.52 9.75 -9.13
CA SER A 217 0.83 8.47 -8.48
C SER A 217 -0.44 7.86 -7.90
N SER A 218 -0.53 6.54 -7.93
CA SER A 218 -1.64 5.75 -7.39
C SER A 218 -1.12 4.62 -6.52
N PHE A 219 -1.85 4.28 -5.43
CA PHE A 219 -1.44 3.27 -4.47
C PHE A 219 -1.10 1.94 -5.15
N THR A 220 -0.04 1.28 -4.65
CA THR A 220 0.34 -0.06 -5.12
C THR A 220 0.50 -1.06 -3.96
N ASP A 221 0.83 -0.62 -2.74
CA ASP A 221 0.77 -1.46 -1.54
C ASP A 221 0.95 -0.60 -0.28
N ALA A 222 0.67 -1.19 0.90
CA ALA A 222 0.85 -0.51 2.17
C ALA A 222 1.11 -1.48 3.33
N ILE A 223 1.84 -1.00 4.34
CA ILE A 223 2.12 -1.73 5.57
C ILE A 223 1.93 -0.85 6.80
N LEU A 224 1.44 -1.45 7.88
CA LEU A 224 1.37 -0.81 9.19
C LEU A 224 2.65 -1.07 9.98
N VAL A 225 3.30 0.00 10.42
CA VAL A 225 4.41 -0.06 11.37
C VAL A 225 4.07 0.81 12.57
N GLU A 226 3.80 0.15 13.69
CA GLU A 226 3.28 0.78 14.93
C GLU A 226 1.95 1.52 14.66
N ASP A 227 1.93 2.86 14.75
CA ASP A 227 0.76 3.72 14.50
C ASP A 227 0.84 4.48 13.17
N LYS A 228 1.68 4.03 12.24
CA LYS A 228 1.90 4.66 10.94
C LYS A 228 1.72 3.66 9.80
N ILE A 229 0.93 4.06 8.83
CA ILE A 229 0.80 3.34 7.56
C ILE A 229 1.84 3.90 6.61
N TYR A 230 2.76 3.07 6.16
CA TYR A 230 3.66 3.36 5.04
C TYR A 230 3.07 2.75 3.77
N PHE A 231 3.11 3.48 2.67
CA PHE A 231 2.54 3.03 1.41
C PHE A 231 3.46 3.33 0.24
N LEU A 232 3.39 2.49 -0.77
CA LEU A 232 3.94 2.75 -2.09
C LEU A 232 2.84 3.33 -2.99
N ALA A 233 3.25 4.14 -3.97
CA ALA A 233 2.37 4.54 -5.05
C ALA A 233 3.20 4.81 -6.31
N THR A 234 2.72 4.32 -7.45
CA THR A 234 3.40 4.40 -8.74
C THR A 234 2.67 5.33 -9.68
N ALA A 235 3.42 6.16 -10.42
CA ALA A 235 2.90 6.94 -11.54
C ALA A 235 3.07 6.13 -12.82
N GLU A 236 1.96 5.70 -13.37
CA GLU A 236 1.84 4.95 -14.61
C GLU A 236 0.98 5.74 -15.59
N ASN A 237 1.45 5.92 -16.81
CA ASN A 237 0.78 6.73 -17.83
C ASN A 237 -0.36 5.94 -18.49
N THR A 238 -1.43 5.70 -17.71
CA THR A 238 -2.67 5.06 -18.14
C THR A 238 -3.88 5.74 -17.53
N GLU A 239 -5.05 5.56 -18.12
CA GLU A 239 -6.38 5.89 -17.56
C GLU A 239 -7.24 4.62 -17.37
N SER A 240 -6.62 3.45 -17.43
CA SER A 240 -7.24 2.15 -17.32
C SER A 240 -6.76 1.42 -16.06
N THR A 241 -7.66 0.69 -15.41
CA THR A 241 -7.32 -0.27 -14.35
C THR A 241 -6.96 -1.65 -14.94
N TYR A 242 -7.04 -1.79 -16.25
CA TYR A 242 -6.82 -3.04 -16.96
C TYR A 242 -5.61 -2.99 -17.91
N ASP A 243 -5.37 -1.86 -18.58
CA ASP A 243 -4.28 -1.71 -19.54
C ASP A 243 -3.09 -1.04 -18.88
N ASP A 244 -1.91 -1.60 -19.10
CA ASP A 244 -0.65 -1.12 -18.56
C ASP A 244 -0.15 0.10 -19.36
N GLY A 245 0.61 0.99 -18.69
CA GLY A 245 1.15 2.21 -19.28
C GLY A 245 2.65 2.39 -19.03
N GLU A 246 3.24 3.47 -19.52
CA GLU A 246 4.64 3.81 -19.26
C GLU A 246 4.84 4.10 -17.76
N ILE A 247 5.78 3.42 -17.12
CA ILE A 247 6.16 3.63 -15.72
C ILE A 247 7.06 4.86 -15.59
N LEU A 248 6.61 5.83 -14.80
CA LEU A 248 7.33 7.09 -14.58
C LEU A 248 8.06 7.15 -13.23
N GLY A 249 7.82 6.15 -12.38
CA GLY A 249 8.46 5.96 -11.09
C GLY A 249 7.48 5.87 -9.92
N SER A 250 8.03 5.58 -8.75
CA SER A 250 7.27 5.37 -7.52
C SER A 250 7.58 6.40 -6.44
N ILE A 251 6.67 6.53 -5.50
CA ILE A 251 6.83 7.29 -4.25
C ILE A 251 6.63 6.38 -3.06
N ILE A 252 7.26 6.73 -1.94
CA ILE A 252 6.90 6.26 -0.61
C ILE A 252 6.17 7.37 0.13
N GLY A 253 5.12 7.03 0.86
CA GLY A 253 4.41 7.96 1.73
C GLY A 253 4.07 7.37 3.08
N ARG A 254 3.60 8.24 3.99
CA ARG A 254 3.19 7.84 5.33
C ARG A 254 1.89 8.52 5.72
N ILE A 255 0.97 7.75 6.29
CA ILE A 255 -0.31 8.19 6.83
C ILE A 255 -0.33 7.90 8.34
N ASP A 256 -0.78 8.87 9.13
CA ASP A 256 -1.08 8.66 10.56
C ASP A 256 -2.39 7.88 10.70
N ILE A 257 -2.35 6.71 11.36
CA ILE A 257 -3.51 5.80 11.42
C ILE A 257 -4.68 6.37 12.24
N LYS A 258 -4.41 7.26 13.22
CA LYS A 258 -5.44 7.84 14.10
C LYS A 258 -6.19 8.98 13.45
N THR A 259 -5.49 9.78 12.67
CA THR A 259 -6.05 10.98 12.03
C THR A 259 -6.36 10.77 10.56
N MET A 260 -5.86 9.70 9.97
CA MET A 260 -5.88 9.42 8.53
C MET A 260 -5.32 10.60 7.71
N GLN A 261 -4.39 11.37 8.29
CA GLN A 261 -3.72 12.45 7.58
C GLN A 261 -2.42 11.98 6.93
N LEU A 262 -2.18 12.48 5.73
CA LEU A 262 -0.92 12.27 5.02
C LEU A 262 0.20 13.06 5.69
N ASP A 263 1.16 12.37 6.28
CA ASP A 263 2.31 12.99 6.95
C ASP A 263 3.34 13.52 5.95
N PHE A 264 3.71 12.69 4.97
CA PHE A 264 4.63 13.04 3.90
C PHE A 264 4.48 12.10 2.69
N THR A 265 5.06 12.52 1.57
CA THR A 265 5.37 11.70 0.41
C THR A 265 6.77 12.04 -0.11
N LYS A 266 7.51 11.06 -0.61
CA LYS A 266 8.84 11.25 -1.18
C LYS A 266 9.02 10.40 -2.43
N LYS A 267 9.51 11.00 -3.52
CA LYS A 267 9.81 10.27 -4.74
C LYS A 267 11.01 9.37 -4.50
N ILE A 268 10.90 8.11 -4.94
CA ILE A 268 11.98 7.14 -5.00
C ILE A 268 12.76 7.42 -6.30
N GLU A 269 14.08 7.37 -6.24
CA GLU A 269 14.92 7.59 -7.41
C GLU A 269 14.79 6.43 -8.39
N GLY A 270 14.72 6.75 -9.68
CA GLY A 270 14.51 5.79 -10.77
C GLY A 270 13.05 5.71 -11.24
N ASN A 271 12.83 4.88 -12.26
CA ASN A 271 11.52 4.64 -12.88
C ASN A 271 11.09 3.19 -12.63
N TYR A 272 10.95 2.83 -11.36
CA TYR A 272 10.52 1.51 -10.93
C TYR A 272 9.00 1.48 -10.71
N LYS A 273 8.34 0.39 -11.07
CA LYS A 273 7.00 0.02 -10.63
C LYS A 273 7.14 -0.80 -9.35
N LEU A 274 7.17 -0.13 -8.20
CA LEU A 274 7.26 -0.80 -6.91
C LEU A 274 5.84 -1.13 -6.44
N GLU A 275 5.58 -2.42 -6.17
CA GLU A 275 4.25 -2.91 -5.86
C GLU A 275 4.11 -3.50 -4.46
N GLY A 276 5.01 -4.35 -3.99
CA GLY A 276 4.95 -4.89 -2.64
C GLY A 276 5.88 -4.18 -1.66
N ILE A 277 5.43 -3.98 -0.41
CA ILE A 277 6.24 -3.41 0.67
C ILE A 277 6.09 -4.19 1.98
N THR A 278 7.22 -4.51 2.63
CA THR A 278 7.23 -5.13 3.95
C THR A 278 8.32 -4.54 4.83
N LEU A 279 8.11 -4.54 6.15
CA LEU A 279 9.13 -4.08 7.10
C LEU A 279 10.28 -5.07 7.14
N TYR A 280 11.50 -4.59 6.88
CA TYR A 280 12.72 -5.36 7.03
C TYR A 280 13.33 -5.17 8.42
N GLN A 281 13.57 -3.91 8.78
CA GLN A 281 14.17 -3.55 10.06
C GLN A 281 13.80 -2.12 10.47
N LYS A 282 13.64 -1.88 11.78
CA LYS A 282 13.52 -0.53 12.33
C LYS A 282 14.64 -0.30 13.33
N ASN A 283 15.41 0.76 13.10
CA ASN A 283 16.49 1.23 13.93
C ASN A 283 16.12 2.56 14.59
N LYS A 284 17.00 3.07 15.43
CA LYS A 284 16.79 4.38 16.09
C LYS A 284 16.72 5.55 15.09
N ASP A 285 17.54 5.49 14.03
CA ASP A 285 17.74 6.59 13.07
C ASP A 285 17.24 6.28 11.67
N SER A 286 16.62 5.09 11.47
CA SER A 286 16.11 4.67 10.17
C SER A 286 15.03 3.58 10.26
N ILE A 287 14.22 3.51 9.22
CA ILE A 287 13.34 2.39 8.95
C ILE A 287 13.69 1.82 7.58
N GLU A 288 13.78 0.50 7.49
CA GLU A 288 14.15 -0.24 6.29
C GLU A 288 13.02 -1.15 5.86
N PHE A 289 12.68 -1.10 4.59
CA PHE A 289 11.68 -1.96 3.98
C PHE A 289 12.31 -2.83 2.90
N LEU A 290 11.75 -4.02 2.69
CA LEU A 290 11.91 -4.73 1.42
C LEU A 290 10.74 -4.34 0.53
N VAL A 291 11.05 -4.12 -0.75
CA VAL A 291 10.07 -3.80 -1.78
C VAL A 291 10.33 -4.65 -3.02
N CYS A 292 9.29 -5.06 -3.73
CA CYS A 292 9.41 -5.73 -5.01
C CYS A 292 9.05 -4.81 -6.17
N GLU A 293 9.62 -5.14 -7.35
CA GLU A 293 9.32 -4.51 -8.61
C GLU A 293 8.54 -5.47 -9.50
N ASP A 294 7.40 -5.02 -10.02
CA ASP A 294 6.77 -5.64 -11.19
C ASP A 294 7.26 -4.95 -12.46
N LYS A 295 7.73 -5.77 -13.41
CA LYS A 295 8.25 -5.28 -14.70
C LYS A 295 7.26 -5.38 -15.83
N ASP A 296 6.01 -5.75 -15.53
CA ASP A 296 4.96 -5.97 -16.53
C ASP A 296 5.45 -6.84 -17.72
N ASN A 297 6.15 -7.94 -17.42
CA ASN A 297 6.66 -8.85 -18.45
C ASN A 297 6.43 -10.32 -18.05
N ASP A 298 6.51 -11.23 -19.03
CA ASP A 298 6.28 -12.66 -18.84
C ASP A 298 7.47 -13.42 -18.20
N VAL A 299 8.49 -12.71 -17.73
CA VAL A 299 9.68 -13.33 -17.13
C VAL A 299 9.37 -13.70 -15.68
N LEU A 300 9.56 -14.98 -15.34
CA LEU A 300 9.40 -15.46 -13.97
C LEU A 300 10.59 -15.04 -13.11
N GLU A 301 10.74 -13.74 -12.88
CA GLU A 301 11.69 -13.17 -11.94
C GLU A 301 11.15 -11.89 -11.32
N SER A 302 11.31 -11.73 -10.03
CA SER A 302 10.99 -10.49 -9.29
C SER A 302 12.24 -9.93 -8.62
N SER A 303 12.49 -8.64 -8.82
CA SER A 303 13.60 -7.93 -8.19
C SER A 303 13.20 -7.47 -6.79
N ILE A 304 14.04 -7.74 -5.81
CA ILE A 304 13.86 -7.28 -4.42
C ILE A 304 14.88 -6.20 -4.12
N TYR A 305 14.37 -5.10 -3.61
CA TYR A 305 15.16 -3.95 -3.21
C TYR A 305 15.00 -3.67 -1.71
N LYS A 306 16.01 -3.04 -1.14
CA LYS A 306 15.94 -2.43 0.19
C LYS A 306 15.71 -0.93 0.04
N LEU A 307 14.63 -0.44 0.67
CA LEU A 307 14.29 0.97 0.75
C LEU A 307 14.53 1.46 2.16
N VAL A 308 15.42 2.42 2.33
CA VAL A 308 15.82 3.00 3.63
C VAL A 308 15.29 4.42 3.74
N ILE A 309 14.61 4.71 4.85
CA ILE A 309 14.20 6.06 5.24
C ILE A 309 14.97 6.45 6.50
N GLY A 310 15.87 7.41 6.41
CA GLY A 310 16.55 8.02 7.56
C GLY A 310 15.66 9.04 8.28
N PHE A 311 15.82 9.18 9.60
CA PHE A 311 15.13 10.14 10.45
C PHE A 311 16.03 11.27 10.92
#